data_e0c6874987a14bbf1afd6efbccbc1c7e
#
_entry.id   e0c6874987a14bbf1afd6efbccbc1c7e
#
_cell.length_a   1.000
_cell.length_b   1.000
_cell.length_c   1.000
_cell.angle_alpha   90.00
_cell.angle_beta   90.00
_cell.angle_gamma   90.00
#
_symmetry.space_group_name_H-M   'P 1'
#
loop_
_entity.id
_entity.type
_entity.pdbx_description
1 polymer ?
#
loop_
_entity_poly.entity_id
_entity_poly.type
_entity_poly.pdbx_seq_one_letter_code
_entity_poly.pdbx_strand_id
1 'polypeptide(L)'
;MDSALEQLVGRMESPDPYADFGEDVQHLQLQAVAELLDCRRQEIKVLDRRAVDTGTSSIAKLQDAVPLLFSHTTYKSYPDAFVSGNNWVGMNAWLSALSTKAVDVDVSGVSGPDEWLARLHSAGHYVFFTSGTSGKCSFVNQTEADRRHTASGMVRGLTWTTGVAPGNDRPVFILGPHIASTRYGDKFNAISDAFGRSGSVYHLFDEPLSIADQQRAARLRSAMAAGTAMPADITEAERESAKRAERMSARFDLMTGWIIEHRQEPVVLFGLWPQLFEIMERAKQRGIEPGDFDSGNVLLSGGGLKGNSLPPDYQEQIARYFNIGPGSFHHSYGMQELSTALPKCASGRYHCPPWIVLLPLDDAGEKLVDTSEQATSRFAFIDLMAEGHWGGLMSGDQVQIDFGTCPCGRSSPSVWDIVRFRDLGADDDKLNCAGTIDAYVRGVIAD
;
A
#
# COMPACT_ATOMS: atom_id res chain seq x y z
N MET A 1 -11.90 23.67 -21.31
CA MET A 1 -10.56 23.45 -20.72
C MET A 1 -10.78 22.42 -19.65
N ASP A 2 -9.95 21.39 -19.63
CA ASP A 2 -10.02 20.35 -18.59
C ASP A 2 -9.71 20.98 -17.22
N SER A 3 -10.31 20.48 -16.15
CA SER A 3 -10.03 20.94 -14.79
C SER A 3 -8.56 20.70 -14.42
N ALA A 4 -8.06 21.38 -13.39
CA ALA A 4 -6.69 21.17 -12.94
C ALA A 4 -6.48 19.70 -12.47
N LEU A 5 -7.49 19.12 -11.85
CA LEU A 5 -7.53 17.72 -11.45
C LEU A 5 -7.37 16.79 -12.67
N GLU A 6 -8.18 16.97 -13.71
CA GLU A 6 -8.11 16.14 -14.94
C GLU A 6 -6.75 16.26 -15.64
N GLN A 7 -6.18 17.48 -15.70
CA GLN A 7 -4.86 17.68 -16.29
C GLN A 7 -3.75 16.93 -15.55
N LEU A 8 -3.76 16.92 -14.21
CA LEU A 8 -2.74 16.24 -13.42
C LEU A 8 -2.90 14.71 -13.45
N VAL A 9 -4.14 14.22 -13.36
CA VAL A 9 -4.44 12.78 -13.48
C VAL A 9 -4.10 12.28 -14.89
N GLY A 10 -4.38 13.06 -15.91
CA GLY A 10 -4.04 12.74 -17.31
C GLY A 10 -2.53 12.56 -17.56
N ARG A 11 -1.66 13.15 -16.72
CA ARG A 11 -0.21 12.95 -16.81
C ARG A 11 0.24 11.52 -16.48
N MET A 12 -0.64 10.69 -15.92
CA MET A 12 -0.38 9.26 -15.76
C MET A 12 -0.08 8.57 -17.10
N GLU A 13 -0.62 9.09 -18.21
CA GLU A 13 -0.37 8.55 -19.56
C GLU A 13 1.00 8.98 -20.12
N SER A 14 1.72 9.91 -19.47
CA SER A 14 3.07 10.30 -19.88
C SER A 14 4.05 9.14 -19.77
N PRO A 15 5.00 8.97 -20.71
CA PRO A 15 6.07 7.99 -20.60
C PRO A 15 6.98 8.21 -19.37
N ASP A 16 7.21 9.45 -19.00
CA ASP A 16 7.97 9.83 -17.78
C ASP A 16 7.24 10.96 -17.04
N PRO A 17 6.30 10.64 -16.14
CA PRO A 17 5.55 11.65 -15.39
C PRO A 17 6.41 12.35 -14.32
N TYR A 18 7.65 11.92 -14.11
CA TYR A 18 8.57 12.47 -13.10
C TYR A 18 9.59 13.46 -13.68
N ALA A 19 9.66 13.58 -15.01
CA ALA A 19 10.70 14.36 -15.70
C ALA A 19 10.52 15.87 -15.53
N ASP A 20 9.29 16.36 -15.62
CA ASP A 20 8.95 17.78 -15.67
C ASP A 20 7.99 18.16 -14.55
N PHE A 21 8.54 18.78 -13.51
CA PHE A 21 7.82 19.19 -12.31
C PHE A 21 8.21 20.64 -11.92
N GLY A 22 7.74 21.60 -12.71
CA GLY A 22 7.99 23.03 -12.50
C GLY A 22 6.91 23.73 -11.67
N GLU A 23 7.02 25.07 -11.57
CA GLU A 23 6.06 25.93 -10.86
C GLU A 23 4.62 25.77 -11.39
N ASP A 24 4.45 25.52 -12.69
CA ASP A 24 3.15 25.27 -13.31
C ASP A 24 2.44 24.05 -12.71
N VAL A 25 3.20 22.98 -12.40
CA VAL A 25 2.65 21.77 -11.78
C VAL A 25 2.21 22.06 -10.35
N GLN A 26 3.01 22.80 -9.59
CA GLN A 26 2.67 23.18 -8.21
C GLN A 26 1.42 24.05 -8.17
N HIS A 27 1.27 24.98 -9.11
CA HIS A 27 0.07 25.80 -9.24
C HIS A 27 -1.16 24.95 -9.58
N LEU A 28 -1.04 24.05 -10.55
CA LEU A 28 -2.11 23.09 -10.89
C LEU A 28 -2.47 22.19 -9.71
N GLN A 29 -1.49 21.75 -8.92
CA GLN A 29 -1.73 20.95 -7.72
C GLN A 29 -2.56 21.71 -6.69
N LEU A 30 -2.26 22.98 -6.45
CA LEU A 30 -3.05 23.80 -5.51
C LEU A 30 -4.51 23.93 -5.97
N GLN A 31 -4.72 24.19 -7.27
CA GLN A 31 -6.05 24.27 -7.86
C GLN A 31 -6.79 22.92 -7.77
N ALA A 32 -6.12 21.83 -8.12
CA ALA A 32 -6.71 20.49 -8.07
C ALA A 32 -7.08 20.06 -6.64
N VAL A 33 -6.30 20.43 -5.63
CA VAL A 33 -6.64 20.19 -4.21
C VAL A 33 -7.91 20.94 -3.82
N ALA A 34 -8.07 22.21 -4.28
CA ALA A 34 -9.29 22.97 -4.01
C ALA A 34 -10.51 22.34 -4.70
N GLU A 35 -10.39 21.97 -5.98
CA GLU A 35 -11.44 21.27 -6.75
C GLU A 35 -11.82 19.94 -6.07
N LEU A 36 -10.84 19.14 -5.65
CA LEU A 36 -11.06 17.88 -4.97
C LEU A 36 -11.79 18.05 -3.64
N LEU A 37 -11.38 19.05 -2.84
CA LEU A 37 -12.03 19.36 -1.56
C LEU A 37 -13.50 19.71 -1.76
N ASP A 38 -13.82 20.58 -2.72
CA ASP A 38 -15.19 21.01 -2.99
C ASP A 38 -16.09 19.83 -3.39
N CYS A 39 -15.56 18.88 -4.14
CA CYS A 39 -16.26 17.64 -4.49
C CYS A 39 -16.42 16.72 -3.27
N ARG A 40 -15.33 16.40 -2.58
CA ARG A 40 -15.30 15.41 -1.49
C ARG A 40 -16.07 15.83 -0.24
N ARG A 41 -16.20 17.12 0.04
CA ARG A 41 -17.06 17.62 1.14
C ARG A 41 -18.53 17.29 0.93
N GLN A 42 -19.00 17.25 -0.31
CA GLN A 42 -20.39 16.89 -0.63
C GLN A 42 -20.66 15.39 -0.42
N GLU A 43 -19.63 14.56 -0.50
CA GLU A 43 -19.72 13.09 -0.48
C GLU A 43 -19.37 12.52 0.91
N ILE A 44 -18.35 13.08 1.60
CA ILE A 44 -17.78 12.54 2.83
C ILE A 44 -18.15 13.43 4.01
N LYS A 45 -19.18 13.03 4.76
CA LYS A 45 -19.73 13.80 5.90
C LYS A 45 -18.69 14.17 6.96
N VAL A 46 -17.75 13.27 7.24
CA VAL A 46 -16.66 13.52 8.22
C VAL A 46 -15.75 14.65 7.74
N LEU A 47 -15.44 14.69 6.44
CA LEU A 47 -14.60 15.74 5.86
C LEU A 47 -15.32 17.10 5.89
N ASP A 48 -16.60 17.14 5.53
CA ASP A 48 -17.38 18.38 5.56
C ASP A 48 -17.48 18.96 6.98
N ARG A 49 -17.87 18.13 7.95
CA ARG A 49 -17.92 18.53 9.36
C ARG A 49 -16.59 19.09 9.85
N ARG A 50 -15.48 18.41 9.51
CA ARG A 50 -14.14 18.87 9.87
C ARG A 50 -13.78 20.21 9.20
N ALA A 51 -14.13 20.40 7.93
CA ALA A 51 -13.91 21.65 7.23
C ALA A 51 -14.68 22.82 7.88
N VAL A 52 -15.92 22.57 8.32
CA VAL A 52 -16.72 23.56 9.07
C VAL A 52 -16.06 23.91 10.40
N ASP A 53 -15.66 22.91 11.19
CA ASP A 53 -15.13 23.11 12.55
C ASP A 53 -13.74 23.76 12.54
N THR A 54 -12.93 23.51 11.52
CA THR A 54 -11.62 24.17 11.33
C THR A 54 -11.72 25.52 10.65
N GLY A 55 -12.92 25.91 10.18
CA GLY A 55 -13.14 27.13 9.41
C GLY A 55 -12.54 27.13 8.02
N THR A 56 -12.21 25.94 7.48
CA THR A 56 -11.60 25.79 6.16
C THR A 56 -12.69 25.75 5.09
N SER A 57 -12.99 26.92 4.51
CA SER A 57 -14.01 27.03 3.45
C SER A 57 -13.43 26.84 2.03
N SER A 58 -12.14 27.11 1.85
CA SER A 58 -11.42 27.00 0.57
C SER A 58 -9.94 26.81 0.81
N ILE A 59 -9.21 26.34 -0.20
CA ILE A 59 -7.76 26.15 -0.18
C ILE A 59 -7.11 27.25 -1.03
N ALA A 60 -6.51 28.23 -0.39
CA ALA A 60 -5.73 29.28 -1.05
C ALA A 60 -4.22 28.97 -1.07
N LYS A 61 -3.76 28.16 -0.14
CA LYS A 61 -2.39 27.65 -0.03
C LYS A 61 -2.41 26.25 0.55
N LEU A 62 -1.40 25.44 0.32
CA LEU A 62 -1.36 24.02 0.78
C LEU A 62 -1.46 23.89 2.31
N GLN A 63 -1.00 24.89 3.09
CA GLN A 63 -1.16 24.91 4.55
C GLN A 63 -2.64 24.86 4.98
N ASP A 64 -3.55 25.38 4.18
CA ASP A 64 -4.99 25.40 4.50
C ASP A 64 -5.60 23.99 4.45
N ALA A 65 -4.96 23.07 3.72
CA ALA A 65 -5.38 21.67 3.61
C ALA A 65 -4.92 20.82 4.81
N VAL A 66 -3.90 21.23 5.55
CA VAL A 66 -3.29 20.47 6.65
C VAL A 66 -4.33 20.07 7.72
N PRO A 67 -5.22 20.96 8.20
CA PRO A 67 -6.25 20.58 9.16
C PRO A 67 -7.23 19.54 8.65
N LEU A 68 -7.34 19.32 7.35
CA LEU A 68 -8.28 18.40 6.72
C LEU A 68 -7.69 17.00 6.49
N LEU A 69 -6.39 16.82 6.67
CA LEU A 69 -5.73 15.52 6.52
C LEU A 69 -6.27 14.52 7.54
N PHE A 70 -6.59 13.32 7.08
CA PHE A 70 -6.90 12.21 7.97
C PHE A 70 -5.59 11.60 8.49
N SER A 71 -5.57 11.17 9.74
CA SER A 71 -4.44 10.40 10.26
C SER A 71 -4.51 8.96 9.74
N HIS A 72 -3.37 8.28 9.70
CA HIS A 72 -3.29 6.85 9.35
C HIS A 72 -4.09 5.94 10.30
N THR A 73 -4.49 6.45 11.49
CA THR A 73 -5.36 5.73 12.45
C THR A 73 -6.84 5.88 12.11
N THR A 74 -7.23 6.86 11.29
CA THR A 74 -8.64 7.11 10.92
C THR A 74 -9.31 5.87 10.34
N TYR A 75 -8.62 5.16 9.43
CA TYR A 75 -9.13 3.94 8.81
C TYR A 75 -9.11 2.70 9.73
N LYS A 76 -8.79 2.88 11.01
CA LYS A 76 -8.85 1.90 12.11
C LYS A 76 -9.78 2.33 13.23
N SER A 77 -10.50 3.45 13.07
CA SER A 77 -11.29 4.09 14.15
C SER A 77 -12.61 3.37 14.49
N TYR A 78 -12.97 2.30 13.78
CA TYR A 78 -14.15 1.52 14.12
C TYR A 78 -14.05 0.95 15.54
N PRO A 79 -15.19 0.87 16.30
CA PRO A 79 -15.21 0.20 17.60
C PRO A 79 -14.86 -1.28 17.49
N ASP A 80 -13.97 -1.78 18.36
CA ASP A 80 -13.58 -3.20 18.34
C ASP A 80 -14.76 -4.14 18.52
N ALA A 81 -15.79 -3.70 19.26
CA ALA A 81 -17.04 -4.41 19.45
C ALA A 81 -17.81 -4.66 18.15
N PHE A 82 -17.60 -3.86 17.09
CA PHE A 82 -18.28 -4.09 15.81
C PHE A 82 -17.80 -5.39 15.15
N VAL A 83 -16.49 -5.59 15.10
CA VAL A 83 -15.92 -6.80 14.50
C VAL A 83 -16.05 -7.99 15.45
N SER A 84 -15.75 -7.85 16.74
CA SER A 84 -15.84 -8.95 17.72
C SER A 84 -17.26 -9.42 17.98
N GLY A 85 -18.25 -8.53 17.86
CA GLY A 85 -19.68 -8.79 18.03
C GLY A 85 -20.44 -9.04 16.74
N ASN A 86 -19.74 -9.14 15.58
CA ASN A 86 -20.35 -9.28 14.25
C ASN A 86 -21.38 -8.18 13.92
N ASN A 87 -21.17 -6.96 14.40
CA ASN A 87 -22.03 -5.81 14.09
C ASN A 87 -21.64 -5.21 12.73
N TRP A 88 -22.00 -5.91 11.67
CA TRP A 88 -21.69 -5.51 10.30
C TRP A 88 -22.49 -4.31 9.82
N VAL A 89 -23.67 -4.07 10.41
CA VAL A 89 -24.43 -2.84 10.18
C VAL A 89 -23.65 -1.62 10.70
N GLY A 90 -23.09 -1.73 11.91
CA GLY A 90 -22.19 -0.70 12.45
C GLY A 90 -20.93 -0.52 11.62
N MET A 91 -20.35 -1.61 11.09
CA MET A 91 -19.19 -1.53 10.16
C MET A 91 -19.55 -0.83 8.85
N ASN A 92 -20.73 -1.10 8.26
CA ASN A 92 -21.18 -0.40 7.07
C ASN A 92 -21.36 1.10 7.34
N ALA A 93 -22.00 1.47 8.44
CA ALA A 93 -22.19 2.87 8.82
C ALA A 93 -20.85 3.59 9.04
N TRP A 94 -19.90 2.95 9.73
CA TRP A 94 -18.56 3.48 9.93
C TRP A 94 -17.81 3.67 8.59
N LEU A 95 -17.83 2.65 7.72
CA LEU A 95 -17.17 2.72 6.42
C LEU A 95 -17.79 3.79 5.52
N SER A 96 -19.12 3.89 5.54
CA SER A 96 -19.88 4.93 4.82
C SER A 96 -19.48 6.35 5.21
N ALA A 97 -19.20 6.59 6.50
CA ALA A 97 -18.79 7.90 6.99
C ALA A 97 -17.46 8.40 6.42
N LEU A 98 -16.60 7.46 5.96
CA LEU A 98 -15.27 7.71 5.42
C LEU A 98 -15.18 7.53 3.89
N SER A 99 -16.29 7.17 3.24
CA SER A 99 -16.36 6.83 1.83
C SER A 99 -17.13 7.87 1.02
N THR A 100 -16.78 8.02 -0.24
CA THR A 100 -17.49 8.88 -1.20
C THR A 100 -18.88 8.33 -1.56
N LYS A 101 -19.03 6.99 -1.55
CA LYS A 101 -20.29 6.30 -1.78
C LYS A 101 -20.81 5.70 -0.49
N ALA A 102 -22.10 5.89 -0.21
CA ALA A 102 -22.77 5.23 0.91
C ALA A 102 -22.66 3.70 0.79
N VAL A 103 -22.33 3.05 1.89
CA VAL A 103 -22.22 1.59 1.99
C VAL A 103 -23.57 1.04 2.45
N ASP A 104 -24.47 0.87 1.48
CA ASP A 104 -25.81 0.29 1.70
C ASP A 104 -25.83 -1.15 1.17
N VAL A 105 -25.29 -2.06 1.96
CA VAL A 105 -25.13 -3.47 1.61
C VAL A 105 -25.84 -4.34 2.65
N ASP A 106 -26.66 -5.28 2.19
CA ASP A 106 -27.30 -6.24 3.08
C ASP A 106 -26.27 -7.15 3.74
N VAL A 107 -26.20 -7.07 5.05
CA VAL A 107 -25.29 -7.86 5.89
C VAL A 107 -26.03 -8.90 6.74
N SER A 108 -27.28 -9.22 6.40
CA SER A 108 -28.08 -10.25 7.07
C SER A 108 -27.38 -11.61 6.97
N GLY A 109 -27.18 -12.26 8.11
CA GLY A 109 -26.56 -13.59 8.19
C GLY A 109 -25.03 -13.61 7.96
N VAL A 110 -24.38 -12.45 7.84
CA VAL A 110 -22.90 -12.39 7.72
C VAL A 110 -22.27 -12.89 9.02
N SER A 111 -21.46 -13.92 8.91
CA SER A 111 -20.84 -14.65 10.02
C SER A 111 -19.43 -14.16 10.39
N GLY A 112 -18.77 -13.39 9.50
CA GLY A 112 -17.40 -12.96 9.73
C GLY A 112 -16.90 -11.92 8.73
N PRO A 113 -15.69 -11.39 8.95
CA PRO A 113 -15.13 -10.31 8.14
C PRO A 113 -14.88 -10.69 6.68
N ASP A 114 -14.53 -11.93 6.40
CA ASP A 114 -14.27 -12.39 5.03
C ASP A 114 -15.57 -12.38 4.20
N GLU A 115 -16.70 -12.82 4.80
CA GLU A 115 -18.01 -12.77 4.15
C GLU A 115 -18.51 -11.33 4.00
N TRP A 116 -18.31 -10.48 5.01
CA TRP A 116 -18.64 -9.05 4.93
C TRP A 116 -17.92 -8.39 3.75
N LEU A 117 -16.61 -8.60 3.60
CA LEU A 117 -15.86 -8.05 2.48
C LEU A 117 -16.30 -8.62 1.13
N ALA A 118 -16.65 -9.90 1.08
CA ALA A 118 -17.16 -10.49 -0.16
C ALA A 118 -18.46 -9.82 -0.63
N ARG A 119 -19.38 -9.52 0.32
CA ARG A 119 -20.62 -8.79 0.00
C ARG A 119 -20.37 -7.36 -0.42
N LEU A 120 -19.48 -6.65 0.26
CA LEU A 120 -19.05 -5.31 -0.13
C LEU A 120 -18.48 -5.30 -1.56
N HIS A 121 -17.60 -6.25 -1.87
CA HIS A 121 -17.02 -6.43 -3.20
C HIS A 121 -18.10 -6.64 -4.28
N SER A 122 -19.07 -7.51 -4.00
CA SER A 122 -20.18 -7.78 -4.93
C SER A 122 -21.07 -6.56 -5.16
N ALA A 123 -21.08 -5.61 -4.24
CA ALA A 123 -21.81 -4.34 -4.33
C ALA A 123 -20.95 -3.18 -4.90
N GLY A 124 -19.72 -3.45 -5.33
CA GLY A 124 -18.81 -2.45 -5.91
C GLY A 124 -18.04 -1.60 -4.90
N HIS A 125 -17.96 -2.07 -3.64
CA HIS A 125 -17.11 -1.49 -2.60
C HIS A 125 -15.87 -2.37 -2.44
N TYR A 126 -14.75 -1.94 -2.98
CA TYR A 126 -13.49 -2.70 -2.94
C TYR A 126 -12.70 -2.31 -1.69
N VAL A 127 -13.03 -2.96 -0.57
CA VAL A 127 -12.41 -2.64 0.71
C VAL A 127 -11.12 -3.40 0.89
N PHE A 128 -10.03 -2.67 0.96
CA PHE A 128 -8.71 -3.23 1.24
C PHE A 128 -8.38 -3.12 2.73
N PHE A 129 -7.66 -4.11 3.23
CA PHE A 129 -7.27 -4.15 4.63
C PHE A 129 -5.75 -4.34 4.78
N THR A 130 -5.21 -3.82 5.88
CA THR A 130 -3.84 -4.09 6.27
C THR A 130 -3.80 -5.09 7.42
N SER A 131 -2.76 -5.92 7.47
CA SER A 131 -2.57 -6.91 8.54
C SER A 131 -2.27 -6.32 9.93
N GLY A 132 -2.32 -5.00 10.06
CA GLY A 132 -2.15 -4.23 11.30
C GLY A 132 -1.09 -4.78 12.25
N THR A 133 0.09 -4.18 12.31
CA THR A 133 1.13 -4.54 13.30
C THR A 133 0.68 -4.28 14.74
N SER A 134 -0.36 -3.45 14.93
CA SER A 134 -1.01 -3.15 16.21
C SER A 134 -2.17 -4.10 16.56
N GLY A 135 -2.43 -5.13 15.75
CA GLY A 135 -3.53 -6.06 15.97
C GLY A 135 -4.89 -5.62 15.40
N LYS A 136 -5.04 -4.35 15.01
CA LYS A 136 -6.26 -3.81 14.40
C LYS A 136 -6.03 -3.50 12.93
N CYS A 137 -6.84 -4.08 12.04
CA CYS A 137 -6.76 -3.85 10.61
C CYS A 137 -7.28 -2.45 10.25
N SER A 138 -6.67 -1.77 9.27
CA SER A 138 -7.32 -0.65 8.60
C SER A 138 -8.16 -1.14 7.44
N PHE A 139 -9.31 -0.48 7.21
CA PHE A 139 -10.17 -0.73 6.07
C PHE A 139 -10.33 0.55 5.27
N VAL A 140 -9.94 0.53 4.02
CA VAL A 140 -10.06 1.65 3.09
C VAL A 140 -10.97 1.24 1.96
N ASN A 141 -12.06 1.98 1.75
CA ASN A 141 -12.96 1.74 0.64
C ASN A 141 -12.38 2.33 -0.65
N GLN A 142 -12.43 1.56 -1.70
CA GLN A 142 -11.99 1.96 -3.03
C GLN A 142 -13.08 1.70 -4.06
N THR A 143 -12.99 2.38 -5.19
CA THR A 143 -13.84 2.18 -6.37
C THR A 143 -13.15 1.29 -7.39
N GLU A 144 -13.84 0.93 -8.45
CA GLU A 144 -13.22 0.26 -9.60
C GLU A 144 -12.18 1.15 -10.29
N ALA A 145 -12.34 2.47 -10.26
CA ALA A 145 -11.35 3.39 -10.80
C ALA A 145 -10.06 3.42 -9.95
N ASP A 146 -10.17 3.44 -8.61
CA ASP A 146 -8.99 3.30 -7.72
C ASP A 146 -8.21 2.01 -8.02
N ARG A 147 -8.90 0.90 -8.28
CA ARG A 147 -8.26 -0.36 -8.65
C ARG A 147 -7.52 -0.27 -9.97
N ARG A 148 -8.15 0.34 -11.00
CA ARG A 148 -7.50 0.58 -12.30
C ARG A 148 -6.27 1.47 -12.16
N HIS A 149 -6.34 2.54 -11.35
CA HIS A 149 -5.19 3.40 -11.06
C HIS A 149 -4.05 2.63 -10.39
N THR A 150 -4.37 1.78 -9.41
CA THR A 150 -3.39 0.90 -8.76
C THR A 150 -2.72 -0.06 -9.76
N ALA A 151 -3.51 -0.70 -10.62
CA ALA A 151 -3.03 -1.64 -11.63
C ALA A 151 -2.13 -0.93 -12.66
N SER A 152 -2.61 0.18 -13.24
CA SER A 152 -1.86 0.97 -14.20
C SER A 152 -0.58 1.55 -13.60
N GLY A 153 -0.66 2.11 -12.39
CA GLY A 153 0.50 2.64 -11.67
C GLY A 153 1.56 1.59 -11.40
N MET A 154 1.17 0.35 -11.13
CA MET A 154 2.11 -0.76 -10.93
C MET A 154 2.87 -1.12 -12.21
N VAL A 155 2.15 -1.28 -13.32
CA VAL A 155 2.75 -1.60 -14.63
C VAL A 155 3.68 -0.46 -15.09
N ARG A 156 3.21 0.80 -15.03
CA ARG A 156 3.98 1.97 -15.44
C ARG A 156 5.21 2.18 -14.55
N GLY A 157 5.07 1.99 -13.25
CA GLY A 157 6.18 2.07 -12.30
C GLY A 157 7.27 1.04 -12.60
N LEU A 158 6.88 -0.21 -12.90
CA LEU A 158 7.83 -1.25 -13.32
C LEU A 158 8.53 -0.86 -14.63
N THR A 159 7.77 -0.48 -15.65
CA THR A 159 8.32 -0.06 -16.94
C THR A 159 9.26 1.13 -16.78
N TRP A 160 8.89 2.13 -15.99
CA TRP A 160 9.71 3.32 -15.75
C TRP A 160 11.04 2.99 -15.05
N THR A 161 11.03 2.09 -14.05
CA THR A 161 12.24 1.74 -13.29
C THR A 161 13.15 0.78 -14.02
N THR A 162 12.61 -0.13 -14.84
CA THR A 162 13.36 -1.22 -15.45
C THR A 162 13.53 -1.09 -16.96
N GLY A 163 12.79 -0.21 -17.62
CA GLY A 163 12.76 -0.10 -19.08
C GLY A 163 12.05 -1.27 -19.78
N VAL A 164 11.55 -2.25 -19.02
CA VAL A 164 10.85 -3.41 -19.60
C VAL A 164 9.41 -3.03 -19.93
N ALA A 165 9.07 -3.09 -21.21
CA ALA A 165 7.72 -2.81 -21.69
C ALA A 165 6.79 -4.01 -21.49
N PRO A 166 5.46 -3.80 -21.31
CA PRO A 166 4.47 -4.87 -21.38
C PRO A 166 4.53 -5.61 -22.71
N GLY A 167 4.48 -6.95 -22.67
CA GLY A 167 4.61 -7.78 -23.89
C GLY A 167 3.97 -9.15 -23.77
N ASN A 168 3.51 -9.57 -22.58
CA ASN A 168 2.96 -10.91 -22.32
C ASN A 168 3.89 -12.05 -22.79
N ASP A 169 5.18 -11.86 -22.66
CA ASP A 169 6.21 -12.73 -23.23
C ASP A 169 7.08 -13.45 -22.18
N ARG A 170 6.91 -13.13 -20.88
CA ARG A 170 7.76 -13.62 -19.80
C ARG A 170 7.05 -14.60 -18.87
N PRO A 171 7.72 -15.61 -18.34
CA PRO A 171 7.25 -16.29 -17.14
C PRO A 171 7.19 -15.32 -15.95
N VAL A 172 6.10 -15.37 -15.19
CA VAL A 172 5.88 -14.49 -14.02
C VAL A 172 5.72 -15.36 -12.78
N PHE A 173 6.54 -15.10 -11.77
CA PHE A 173 6.52 -15.80 -10.49
C PHE A 173 6.11 -14.87 -9.37
N ILE A 174 4.92 -15.06 -8.83
CA ILE A 174 4.35 -14.27 -7.74
C ILE A 174 4.51 -15.04 -6.44
N LEU A 175 5.47 -14.62 -5.61
CA LEU A 175 5.77 -15.24 -4.31
C LEU A 175 4.80 -14.72 -3.22
N GLY A 176 3.55 -14.59 -3.57
CA GLY A 176 2.48 -14.11 -2.70
C GLY A 176 1.26 -15.01 -2.80
N PRO A 177 0.27 -14.78 -1.92
CA PRO A 177 -0.99 -15.48 -2.05
C PRO A 177 -1.74 -14.96 -3.29
N HIS A 178 -2.46 -15.84 -3.95
CA HIS A 178 -3.49 -15.45 -4.90
C HIS A 178 -4.62 -14.77 -4.12
N ILE A 179 -4.67 -13.45 -4.15
CA ILE A 179 -5.59 -12.68 -3.31
C ILE A 179 -6.58 -11.94 -4.20
N ALA A 180 -7.81 -12.43 -4.24
CA ALA A 180 -8.89 -11.73 -4.93
C ALA A 180 -9.38 -10.45 -4.22
N SER A 181 -9.09 -10.28 -2.92
CA SER A 181 -9.73 -9.29 -2.05
C SER A 181 -8.78 -8.27 -1.41
N THR A 182 -7.56 -8.14 -1.91
CA THR A 182 -6.61 -7.14 -1.43
C THR A 182 -6.00 -6.36 -2.59
N ARG A 183 -5.48 -5.18 -2.28
CA ARG A 183 -4.75 -4.35 -3.24
C ARG A 183 -3.51 -5.03 -3.83
N TYR A 184 -2.92 -5.99 -3.11
CA TYR A 184 -1.84 -6.81 -3.66
C TYR A 184 -2.34 -7.69 -4.80
N GLY A 185 -3.57 -8.21 -4.73
CA GLY A 185 -4.19 -8.96 -5.81
C GLY A 185 -4.29 -8.14 -7.09
N ASP A 186 -4.73 -6.89 -7.01
CA ASP A 186 -4.79 -6.00 -8.19
C ASP A 186 -3.39 -5.76 -8.79
N LYS A 187 -2.36 -5.58 -7.95
CA LYS A 187 -0.97 -5.44 -8.42
C LYS A 187 -0.44 -6.73 -9.06
N PHE A 188 -0.72 -7.88 -8.46
CA PHE A 188 -0.29 -9.17 -8.99
C PHE A 188 -0.95 -9.46 -10.33
N ASN A 189 -2.26 -9.26 -10.43
CA ASN A 189 -2.99 -9.42 -11.68
C ASN A 189 -2.48 -8.46 -12.75
N ALA A 190 -2.25 -7.18 -12.42
CA ALA A 190 -1.71 -6.20 -13.36
C ALA A 190 -0.35 -6.61 -13.94
N ILE A 191 0.55 -7.14 -13.12
CA ILE A 191 1.86 -7.64 -13.58
C ILE A 191 1.67 -8.91 -14.43
N SER A 192 0.80 -9.83 -14.01
CA SER A 192 0.50 -11.04 -14.75
C SER A 192 -0.09 -10.75 -16.12
N ASP A 193 -1.06 -9.82 -16.17
CA ASP A 193 -1.77 -9.45 -17.40
C ASP A 193 -0.88 -8.66 -18.38
N ALA A 194 0.06 -7.85 -17.86
CA ALA A 194 0.93 -7.00 -18.69
C ALA A 194 2.19 -7.72 -19.20
N PHE A 195 2.78 -8.59 -18.38
CA PHE A 195 4.08 -9.19 -18.67
C PHE A 195 4.01 -10.71 -18.80
N GLY A 196 2.97 -11.36 -18.25
CA GLY A 196 2.88 -12.80 -18.15
C GLY A 196 2.57 -13.48 -19.47
N ARG A 197 3.44 -14.41 -19.88
CA ARG A 197 3.16 -15.32 -20.99
C ARG A 197 2.05 -16.28 -20.62
N SER A 198 1.10 -16.50 -21.53
CA SER A 198 -0.01 -17.42 -21.31
C SER A 198 0.48 -18.81 -20.88
N GLY A 199 -0.07 -19.34 -19.80
CA GLY A 199 0.32 -20.62 -19.22
C GLY A 199 1.64 -20.61 -18.41
N SER A 200 2.28 -19.44 -18.25
CA SER A 200 3.55 -19.29 -17.51
C SER A 200 3.45 -18.24 -16.41
N VAL A 201 2.31 -18.17 -15.73
CA VAL A 201 2.10 -17.35 -14.53
C VAL A 201 1.92 -18.27 -13.33
N TYR A 202 2.76 -18.13 -12.33
CA TYR A 202 2.84 -19.03 -11.18
C TYR A 202 2.63 -18.26 -9.89
N HIS A 203 1.75 -18.76 -9.01
CA HIS A 203 1.49 -18.20 -7.69
C HIS A 203 2.00 -19.15 -6.61
N LEU A 204 2.67 -18.60 -5.59
CA LEU A 204 3.16 -19.41 -4.47
C LEU A 204 2.01 -20.03 -3.67
N PHE A 205 0.87 -19.31 -3.54
CA PHE A 205 -0.30 -19.79 -2.82
C PHE A 205 -1.54 -19.69 -3.70
N ASP A 206 -2.35 -20.75 -3.70
CA ASP A 206 -3.61 -20.81 -4.45
C ASP A 206 -4.80 -20.31 -3.61
N GLU A 207 -4.63 -20.25 -2.27
CA GLU A 207 -5.70 -19.86 -1.35
C GLU A 207 -5.64 -18.37 -1.02
N PRO A 208 -6.78 -17.67 -0.94
CA PRO A 208 -6.83 -16.30 -0.50
C PRO A 208 -6.44 -16.18 0.99
N LEU A 209 -5.89 -15.01 1.37
CA LEU A 209 -5.67 -14.68 2.77
C LEU A 209 -6.99 -14.46 3.50
N SER A 210 -7.25 -15.23 4.56
CA SER A 210 -8.38 -15.02 5.45
C SER A 210 -8.09 -13.93 6.47
N ILE A 211 -8.97 -12.94 6.57
CA ILE A 211 -8.90 -11.90 7.61
C ILE A 211 -9.25 -12.49 8.96
N ALA A 212 -10.21 -13.40 9.01
CA ALA A 212 -10.59 -14.11 10.24
C ALA A 212 -9.39 -14.81 10.86
N ASP A 213 -8.57 -15.48 10.03
CA ASP A 213 -7.35 -16.16 10.51
C ASP A 213 -6.29 -15.18 11.00
N GLN A 214 -6.10 -14.06 10.28
CA GLN A 214 -5.15 -13.03 10.71
C GLN A 214 -5.57 -12.39 12.03
N GLN A 215 -6.85 -12.06 12.20
CA GLN A 215 -7.39 -11.52 13.43
C GLN A 215 -7.30 -12.51 14.58
N ARG A 216 -7.60 -13.80 14.33
CA ARG A 216 -7.45 -14.88 15.33
C ARG A 216 -6.00 -14.98 15.82
N ALA A 217 -5.06 -15.00 14.89
CA ALA A 217 -3.64 -15.04 15.21
C ALA A 217 -3.17 -13.81 15.98
N ALA A 218 -3.67 -12.61 15.64
CA ALA A 218 -3.35 -11.37 16.33
C ALA A 218 -3.91 -11.36 17.76
N ARG A 219 -5.17 -11.79 17.95
CA ARG A 219 -5.79 -11.91 19.28
C ARG A 219 -5.03 -12.89 20.17
N LEU A 220 -4.65 -14.06 19.62
CA LEU A 220 -3.89 -15.06 20.37
C LEU A 220 -2.53 -14.50 20.78
N ARG A 221 -1.79 -13.83 19.89
CA ARG A 221 -0.52 -13.16 20.26
C ARG A 221 -0.70 -12.15 21.39
N SER A 222 -1.76 -11.33 21.32
CA SER A 222 -2.08 -10.35 22.36
C SER A 222 -2.41 -11.04 23.70
N ALA A 223 -3.22 -12.09 23.67
CA ALA A 223 -3.57 -12.87 24.87
C ALA A 223 -2.35 -13.57 25.47
N MET A 224 -1.42 -14.09 24.64
CA MET A 224 -0.16 -14.66 25.09
C MET A 224 0.72 -13.61 25.77
N ALA A 225 0.84 -12.42 25.17
CA ALA A 225 1.61 -11.32 25.74
C ALA A 225 1.03 -10.82 27.08
N ALA A 226 -0.31 -10.85 27.21
CA ALA A 226 -1.03 -10.52 28.45
C ALA A 226 -1.07 -11.67 29.49
N GLY A 227 -0.59 -12.87 29.16
CA GLY A 227 -0.67 -14.05 30.04
C GLY A 227 -2.09 -14.60 30.23
N THR A 228 -3.04 -14.26 29.34
CA THR A 228 -4.44 -14.64 29.42
C THR A 228 -4.85 -15.71 28.39
N ALA A 229 -3.90 -16.16 27.54
CA ALA A 229 -4.17 -17.20 26.54
C ALA A 229 -4.49 -18.54 27.19
N MET A 230 -5.52 -19.23 26.71
CA MET A 230 -5.85 -20.58 27.18
C MET A 230 -4.84 -21.58 26.60
N PRO A 231 -4.36 -22.57 27.41
CA PRO A 231 -3.44 -23.59 26.91
C PRO A 231 -3.96 -24.35 25.68
N ALA A 232 -5.27 -24.62 25.62
CA ALA A 232 -5.90 -25.28 24.49
C ALA A 232 -5.79 -24.46 23.19
N ASP A 233 -5.97 -23.14 23.26
CA ASP A 233 -5.86 -22.25 22.10
C ASP A 233 -4.41 -22.19 21.59
N ILE A 234 -3.45 -22.19 22.50
CA ILE A 234 -2.02 -22.23 22.16
C ILE A 234 -1.69 -23.54 21.43
N THR A 235 -2.08 -24.68 22.00
CA THR A 235 -1.82 -26.01 21.41
C THR A 235 -2.47 -26.15 20.03
N GLU A 236 -3.69 -25.68 19.85
CA GLU A 236 -4.37 -25.71 18.56
C GLU A 236 -3.67 -24.81 17.54
N ALA A 237 -3.27 -23.60 17.94
CA ALA A 237 -2.52 -22.70 17.08
C ALA A 237 -1.15 -23.24 16.68
N GLU A 238 -0.44 -23.92 17.58
CA GLU A 238 0.82 -24.60 17.28
C GLU A 238 0.61 -25.73 16.27
N ARG A 239 -0.43 -26.55 16.45
CA ARG A 239 -0.80 -27.61 15.51
C ARG A 239 -1.12 -27.08 14.11
N GLU A 240 -1.95 -26.03 14.02
CA GLU A 240 -2.29 -25.40 12.76
C GLU A 240 -1.07 -24.70 12.11
N SER A 241 -0.18 -24.12 12.93
CA SER A 241 1.07 -23.53 12.46
C SER A 241 2.00 -24.59 11.85
N ALA A 242 2.14 -25.75 12.49
CA ALA A 242 2.94 -26.86 11.96
C ALA A 242 2.42 -27.36 10.61
N LYS A 243 1.11 -27.62 10.50
CA LYS A 243 0.49 -28.02 9.23
C LYS A 243 0.66 -26.96 8.14
N ARG A 244 0.55 -25.67 8.51
CA ARG A 244 0.77 -24.56 7.58
C ARG A 244 2.22 -24.52 7.11
N ALA A 245 3.19 -24.71 8.01
CA ALA A 245 4.61 -24.76 7.68
C ALA A 245 4.94 -25.89 6.70
N GLU A 246 4.36 -27.07 6.88
CA GLU A 246 4.54 -28.21 5.97
C GLU A 246 3.98 -27.90 4.57
N ARG A 247 2.73 -27.41 4.49
CA ARG A 247 2.14 -26.97 3.21
C ARG A 247 2.96 -25.87 2.54
N MET A 248 3.43 -24.89 3.32
CA MET A 248 4.30 -23.81 2.85
C MET A 248 5.58 -24.36 2.25
N SER A 249 6.26 -25.29 2.94
CA SER A 249 7.50 -25.90 2.44
C SER A 249 7.29 -26.60 1.10
N ALA A 250 6.22 -27.39 0.95
CA ALA A 250 5.88 -28.04 -0.32
C ALA A 250 5.61 -27.02 -1.45
N ARG A 251 4.93 -25.91 -1.15
CA ARG A 251 4.68 -24.84 -2.14
C ARG A 251 5.97 -24.13 -2.56
N PHE A 252 6.88 -23.86 -1.61
CA PHE A 252 8.19 -23.31 -1.93
C PHE A 252 9.02 -24.26 -2.80
N ASP A 253 8.94 -25.57 -2.56
CA ASP A 253 9.63 -26.57 -3.38
C ASP A 253 9.11 -26.60 -4.81
N LEU A 254 7.78 -26.52 -5.01
CA LEU A 254 7.17 -26.41 -6.34
C LEU A 254 7.58 -25.12 -7.05
N MET A 255 7.44 -23.97 -6.37
CA MET A 255 7.80 -22.67 -6.94
C MET A 255 9.29 -22.63 -7.33
N THR A 256 10.17 -23.16 -6.48
CA THR A 256 11.59 -23.27 -6.79
C THR A 256 11.83 -24.11 -8.04
N GLY A 257 11.11 -25.23 -8.19
CA GLY A 257 11.16 -26.08 -9.37
C GLY A 257 10.80 -25.32 -10.65
N TRP A 258 9.68 -24.61 -10.65
CA TRP A 258 9.23 -23.81 -11.79
C TRP A 258 10.20 -22.69 -12.15
N ILE A 259 10.77 -21.97 -11.16
CA ILE A 259 11.78 -20.93 -11.40
C ILE A 259 13.06 -21.53 -12.01
N ILE A 260 13.49 -22.71 -11.57
CA ILE A 260 14.64 -23.42 -12.13
C ILE A 260 14.39 -23.85 -13.59
N GLU A 261 13.17 -24.34 -13.89
CA GLU A 261 12.80 -24.74 -15.26
C GLU A 261 12.90 -23.58 -16.25
N HIS A 262 12.58 -22.35 -15.80
CA HIS A 262 12.58 -21.14 -16.63
C HIS A 262 13.86 -20.29 -16.49
N ARG A 263 14.92 -20.77 -15.83
CA ARG A 263 16.11 -19.96 -15.50
C ARG A 263 16.91 -19.45 -16.70
N GLN A 264 16.74 -20.07 -17.88
CA GLN A 264 17.47 -19.73 -19.11
C GLN A 264 16.73 -18.69 -19.99
N GLU A 265 15.66 -18.12 -19.50
CA GLU A 265 14.89 -17.09 -20.19
C GLU A 265 14.56 -15.94 -19.22
N PRO A 266 14.33 -14.71 -19.74
CA PRO A 266 13.98 -13.56 -18.91
C PRO A 266 12.66 -13.79 -18.16
N VAL A 267 12.69 -13.69 -16.83
CA VAL A 267 11.52 -13.88 -15.96
C VAL A 267 11.20 -12.61 -15.17
N VAL A 268 9.98 -12.56 -14.64
CA VAL A 268 9.56 -11.57 -13.64
C VAL A 268 9.38 -12.27 -12.30
N LEU A 269 10.16 -11.85 -11.30
CA LEU A 269 10.05 -12.33 -9.92
C LEU A 269 9.38 -11.26 -9.06
N PHE A 270 8.25 -11.57 -8.44
CA PHE A 270 7.53 -10.66 -7.57
C PHE A 270 7.33 -11.28 -6.19
N GLY A 271 8.01 -10.76 -5.15
CA GLY A 271 7.91 -11.31 -3.80
C GLY A 271 8.49 -10.41 -2.71
N LEU A 272 8.23 -10.80 -1.46
CA LEU A 272 8.89 -10.19 -0.31
C LEU A 272 10.30 -10.78 -0.15
N TRP A 273 11.19 -10.02 0.46
CA TRP A 273 12.58 -10.41 0.65
C TRP A 273 12.78 -11.78 1.31
N PRO A 274 12.06 -12.14 2.40
CA PRO A 274 12.22 -13.46 3.01
C PRO A 274 11.84 -14.60 2.07
N GLN A 275 10.83 -14.41 1.22
CA GLN A 275 10.39 -15.43 0.26
C GLN A 275 11.41 -15.61 -0.87
N LEU A 276 11.93 -14.50 -1.40
CA LEU A 276 12.98 -14.54 -2.42
C LEU A 276 14.25 -15.21 -1.90
N PHE A 277 14.62 -14.91 -0.65
CA PHE A 277 15.77 -15.54 0.02
C PHE A 277 15.56 -17.03 0.20
N GLU A 278 14.37 -17.46 0.62
CA GLU A 278 14.02 -18.89 0.74
C GLU A 278 14.12 -19.63 -0.60
N ILE A 279 13.59 -19.04 -1.69
CA ILE A 279 13.72 -19.62 -3.04
C ILE A 279 15.20 -19.74 -3.45
N MET A 280 15.98 -18.71 -3.21
CA MET A 280 17.41 -18.72 -3.49
C MET A 280 18.13 -19.87 -2.76
N GLU A 281 17.90 -20.02 -1.46
CA GLU A 281 18.55 -21.08 -0.67
C GLU A 281 18.14 -22.49 -1.13
N ARG A 282 16.85 -22.68 -1.47
CA ARG A 282 16.36 -23.97 -2.01
C ARG A 282 16.96 -24.28 -3.40
N ALA A 283 17.12 -23.27 -4.24
CA ALA A 283 17.75 -23.45 -5.54
C ALA A 283 19.24 -23.80 -5.41
N LYS A 284 19.98 -23.16 -4.50
CA LYS A 284 21.37 -23.53 -4.15
C LYS A 284 21.48 -24.99 -3.69
N GLN A 285 20.56 -25.45 -2.82
CA GLN A 285 20.52 -26.85 -2.35
C GLN A 285 20.30 -27.84 -3.50
N ARG A 286 19.70 -27.41 -4.60
CA ARG A 286 19.53 -28.19 -5.84
C ARG A 286 20.69 -28.06 -6.83
N GLY A 287 21.79 -27.42 -6.42
CA GLY A 287 23.02 -27.25 -7.23
C GLY A 287 22.90 -26.21 -8.35
N ILE A 288 21.95 -25.28 -8.23
CA ILE A 288 21.83 -24.17 -9.19
C ILE A 288 22.74 -23.03 -8.76
N GLU A 289 23.58 -22.54 -9.68
CA GLU A 289 24.55 -21.49 -9.43
C GLU A 289 24.05 -20.11 -9.93
N PRO A 290 24.57 -19.00 -9.40
CA PRO A 290 24.16 -17.65 -9.82
C PRO A 290 24.26 -17.40 -11.33
N GLY A 291 25.24 -17.98 -12.00
CA GLY A 291 25.45 -17.84 -13.45
C GLY A 291 24.44 -18.60 -14.32
N ASP A 292 23.56 -19.41 -13.73
CA ASP A 292 22.58 -20.21 -14.46
C ASP A 292 21.32 -19.41 -14.83
N PHE A 293 21.15 -18.20 -14.29
CA PHE A 293 19.98 -17.37 -14.54
C PHE A 293 20.20 -16.34 -15.65
N ASP A 294 19.16 -16.10 -16.45
CA ASP A 294 19.18 -15.11 -17.53
C ASP A 294 19.39 -13.69 -16.99
N SER A 295 20.15 -12.86 -17.70
CA SER A 295 20.45 -11.47 -17.31
C SER A 295 19.31 -10.48 -17.56
N GLY A 296 18.27 -10.88 -18.28
CA GLY A 296 17.06 -10.10 -18.53
C GLY A 296 15.99 -10.23 -17.44
N ASN A 297 16.32 -10.91 -16.34
CA ASN A 297 15.40 -11.06 -15.21
C ASN A 297 15.03 -9.72 -14.58
N VAL A 298 13.78 -9.62 -14.15
CA VAL A 298 13.24 -8.46 -13.44
C VAL A 298 12.77 -8.88 -12.05
N LEU A 299 13.17 -8.11 -11.05
CA LEU A 299 12.76 -8.32 -9.66
C LEU A 299 11.84 -7.18 -9.19
N LEU A 300 10.68 -7.55 -8.64
CA LEU A 300 9.81 -6.64 -7.91
C LEU A 300 9.80 -7.04 -6.44
N SER A 301 10.17 -6.12 -5.57
CA SER A 301 10.10 -6.34 -4.14
C SER A 301 9.80 -5.05 -3.39
N GLY A 302 9.30 -5.17 -2.18
CA GLY A 302 9.00 -4.05 -1.31
C GLY A 302 8.67 -4.51 0.11
N GLY A 303 8.49 -3.54 1.00
CA GLY A 303 8.23 -3.79 2.42
C GLY A 303 9.47 -4.23 3.20
N GLY A 304 9.30 -4.31 4.52
CA GLY A 304 10.34 -4.75 5.44
C GLY A 304 10.38 -6.27 5.64
N LEU A 305 11.28 -6.71 6.50
CA LEU A 305 11.49 -8.13 6.82
C LEU A 305 10.35 -8.76 7.63
N LYS A 306 9.40 -7.97 8.15
CA LYS A 306 8.22 -8.44 8.92
C LYS A 306 8.55 -9.42 10.05
N GLY A 307 9.64 -9.14 10.78
CA GLY A 307 10.09 -9.97 11.91
C GLY A 307 11.00 -11.15 11.52
N ASN A 308 11.30 -11.33 10.23
CA ASN A 308 12.32 -12.28 9.80
C ASN A 308 13.71 -11.68 9.98
N SER A 309 14.70 -12.51 10.27
CA SER A 309 16.12 -12.14 10.31
C SER A 309 16.78 -12.70 9.05
N LEU A 310 17.39 -11.82 8.27
CA LEU A 310 18.20 -12.17 7.10
C LEU A 310 19.60 -11.59 7.26
N PRO A 311 20.62 -12.10 6.54
CA PRO A 311 21.94 -11.50 6.50
C PRO A 311 21.87 -10.02 6.10
N PRO A 312 22.75 -9.14 6.57
CA PRO A 312 22.69 -7.70 6.26
C PRO A 312 22.71 -7.38 4.76
N ASP A 313 23.36 -8.21 3.96
CA ASP A 313 23.54 -8.08 2.51
C ASP A 313 22.54 -8.94 1.69
N TYR A 314 21.40 -9.34 2.28
CA TYR A 314 20.43 -10.22 1.64
C TYR A 314 19.94 -9.72 0.28
N GLN A 315 19.78 -8.41 0.12
CA GLN A 315 19.31 -7.84 -1.16
C GLN A 315 20.36 -8.04 -2.27
N GLU A 316 21.61 -7.82 -1.95
CA GLU A 316 22.74 -8.02 -2.86
C GLU A 316 22.92 -9.51 -3.21
N GLN A 317 22.76 -10.39 -2.22
CA GLN A 317 22.81 -11.83 -2.43
C GLN A 317 21.73 -12.28 -3.40
N ILE A 318 20.46 -11.86 -3.17
CA ILE A 318 19.31 -12.18 -4.03
C ILE A 318 19.53 -11.64 -5.46
N ALA A 319 19.91 -10.36 -5.58
CA ALA A 319 20.12 -9.74 -6.88
C ALA A 319 21.24 -10.44 -7.68
N ARG A 320 22.35 -10.74 -7.04
CA ARG A 320 23.46 -11.48 -7.66
C ARG A 320 23.03 -12.89 -8.08
N TYR A 321 22.30 -13.60 -7.20
CA TYR A 321 21.90 -14.98 -7.44
C TYR A 321 20.95 -15.10 -8.64
N PHE A 322 19.92 -14.27 -8.71
CA PHE A 322 18.97 -14.27 -9.82
C PHE A 322 19.39 -13.43 -11.02
N ASN A 323 20.66 -13.01 -11.06
CA ASN A 323 21.25 -12.21 -12.13
C ASN A 323 20.46 -10.92 -12.44
N ILE A 324 20.02 -10.21 -11.37
CA ILE A 324 19.28 -8.96 -11.47
C ILE A 324 20.26 -7.81 -11.67
N GLY A 325 20.24 -7.20 -12.84
CA GLY A 325 21.06 -6.03 -13.14
C GLY A 325 20.60 -4.76 -12.40
N PRO A 326 21.47 -3.72 -12.33
CA PRO A 326 21.14 -2.47 -11.61
C PRO A 326 19.86 -1.77 -12.08
N GLY A 327 19.48 -1.93 -13.36
CA GLY A 327 18.26 -1.37 -13.94
C GLY A 327 17.08 -2.35 -13.98
N SER A 328 17.21 -3.55 -13.39
CA SER A 328 16.20 -4.61 -13.48
C SER A 328 15.46 -4.85 -12.15
N PHE A 329 15.59 -3.90 -11.21
CA PHE A 329 14.94 -3.99 -9.90
C PHE A 329 13.91 -2.87 -9.71
N HIS A 330 12.65 -3.27 -9.56
CA HIS A 330 11.58 -2.37 -9.18
C HIS A 330 11.32 -2.43 -7.68
N HIS A 331 11.51 -1.31 -7.02
CA HIS A 331 11.14 -1.10 -5.63
C HIS A 331 10.23 0.12 -5.53
N SER A 332 9.21 0.06 -4.69
CA SER A 332 8.29 1.18 -4.51
C SER A 332 7.92 1.39 -3.05
N TYR A 333 7.71 2.65 -2.67
CA TYR A 333 7.11 3.04 -1.40
C TYR A 333 5.62 3.31 -1.60
N GLY A 334 4.80 2.74 -0.75
CA GLY A 334 3.35 2.92 -0.83
C GLY A 334 2.61 2.37 0.37
N MET A 335 1.36 2.77 0.48
CA MET A 335 0.43 2.37 1.53
C MET A 335 -0.97 2.16 0.92
N GLN A 336 -1.92 1.66 1.71
CA GLN A 336 -3.27 1.35 1.21
C GLN A 336 -4.04 2.60 0.77
N GLU A 337 -3.69 3.72 1.34
CA GLU A 337 -4.31 5.02 1.14
C GLU A 337 -3.78 5.78 -0.10
N LEU A 338 -2.72 5.27 -0.75
CA LEU A 338 -2.18 5.80 -2.01
C LEU A 338 -2.71 5.02 -3.21
N SER A 339 -3.27 5.67 -4.22
CA SER A 339 -3.71 5.04 -5.48
C SER A 339 -2.53 4.43 -6.24
N THR A 340 -1.40 5.12 -6.27
CA THR A 340 -0.17 4.64 -6.92
C THR A 340 0.99 4.65 -5.92
N ALA A 341 1.85 3.64 -5.99
CA ALA A 341 3.08 3.63 -5.20
C ALA A 341 4.14 4.53 -5.85
N LEU A 342 5.05 5.05 -5.02
CA LEU A 342 6.17 5.89 -5.46
C LEU A 342 7.33 4.99 -5.89
N PRO A 343 7.74 4.98 -7.17
CA PRO A 343 8.82 4.13 -7.63
C PRO A 343 10.18 4.68 -7.23
N LYS A 344 11.14 3.77 -6.97
CA LYS A 344 12.50 4.11 -6.57
C LYS A 344 13.39 4.27 -7.81
N CYS A 345 14.04 5.41 -7.95
CA CYS A 345 15.01 5.64 -9.03
C CYS A 345 16.39 5.03 -8.75
N ALA A 346 17.27 5.05 -9.73
CA ALA A 346 18.64 4.55 -9.63
C ALA A 346 19.49 5.26 -8.56
N SER A 347 19.13 6.51 -8.19
CA SER A 347 19.78 7.25 -7.09
C SER A 347 19.23 6.90 -5.70
N GLY A 348 18.36 5.91 -5.60
CA GLY A 348 17.84 5.41 -4.32
C GLY A 348 16.66 6.20 -3.76
N ARG A 349 16.12 7.18 -4.46
CA ARG A 349 15.01 8.03 -4.03
C ARG A 349 13.68 7.59 -4.65
N TYR A 350 12.59 7.72 -3.90
CA TYR A 350 11.22 7.44 -4.35
C TYR A 350 10.60 8.71 -4.91
N HIS A 351 10.19 8.69 -6.17
CA HIS A 351 9.65 9.85 -6.86
C HIS A 351 8.14 9.99 -6.72
N CYS A 352 7.69 11.22 -6.41
CA CYS A 352 6.29 11.54 -6.31
C CYS A 352 5.76 12.03 -7.67
N PRO A 353 4.72 11.38 -8.20
CA PRO A 353 4.09 11.82 -9.45
C PRO A 353 3.23 13.07 -9.25
N PRO A 354 2.88 13.80 -10.32
CA PRO A 354 2.12 15.05 -10.23
C PRO A 354 0.74 14.96 -9.56
N TRP A 355 0.11 13.79 -9.59
CA TRP A 355 -1.19 13.53 -8.94
C TRP A 355 -1.09 13.19 -7.45
N ILE A 356 0.10 13.17 -6.87
CA ILE A 356 0.33 13.08 -5.43
C ILE A 356 0.90 14.41 -4.95
N VAL A 357 0.09 15.18 -4.23
CA VAL A 357 0.49 16.46 -3.65
C VAL A 357 1.11 16.22 -2.28
N LEU A 358 2.41 16.47 -2.15
CA LEU A 358 3.11 16.31 -0.88
C LEU A 358 2.86 17.50 0.05
N LEU A 359 2.62 17.18 1.32
CA LEU A 359 2.53 18.14 2.42
C LEU A 359 3.57 17.74 3.48
N PRO A 360 4.84 18.21 3.33
CA PRO A 360 5.87 17.89 4.31
C PRO A 360 5.55 18.60 5.64
N LEU A 361 5.22 17.82 6.68
CA LEU A 361 4.78 18.36 7.96
C LEU A 361 5.90 18.29 9.02
N ASP A 362 5.78 19.16 9.99
CA ASP A 362 6.54 19.07 11.24
C ASP A 362 6.16 17.78 12.02
N ASP A 363 6.91 17.45 13.05
CA ASP A 363 6.66 16.23 13.84
C ASP A 363 5.28 16.22 14.50
N ALA A 364 4.74 17.41 14.84
CA ALA A 364 3.39 17.55 15.38
C ALA A 364 2.28 17.34 14.33
N GLY A 365 2.61 17.42 13.03
CA GLY A 365 1.64 17.30 11.94
C GLY A 365 0.76 18.53 11.77
N GLU A 366 1.21 19.70 12.21
CA GLU A 366 0.40 20.93 12.24
C GLU A 366 0.81 21.95 11.17
N LYS A 367 2.09 21.95 10.79
CA LYS A 367 2.65 22.99 9.89
C LYS A 367 3.50 22.35 8.82
N LEU A 368 3.45 22.97 7.64
CA LEU A 368 4.40 22.67 6.58
C LEU A 368 5.81 23.13 7.00
N VAL A 369 6.80 22.26 6.78
CA VAL A 369 8.21 22.60 6.97
C VAL A 369 8.75 23.35 5.74
N ASP A 370 9.81 24.14 5.93
CA ASP A 370 10.52 24.75 4.82
C ASP A 370 11.21 23.68 3.97
N THR A 371 10.97 23.73 2.67
CA THR A 371 11.51 22.78 1.67
C THR A 371 12.34 23.49 0.60
N SER A 372 12.83 24.69 0.87
CA SER A 372 13.81 25.38 0.02
C SER A 372 15.12 24.59 -0.11
N GLU A 373 15.40 23.71 0.86
CA GLU A 373 16.47 22.73 0.87
C GLU A 373 15.88 21.35 1.23
N GLN A 374 16.76 20.33 1.32
CA GLN A 374 16.37 19.01 1.82
C GLN A 374 15.92 19.09 3.27
N ALA A 375 14.79 18.48 3.58
CA ALA A 375 14.20 18.53 4.90
C ALA A 375 13.83 17.14 5.44
N THR A 376 13.83 17.00 6.76
CA THR A 376 13.18 15.88 7.45
C THR A 376 11.75 16.28 7.76
N SER A 377 10.78 15.44 7.41
CA SER A 377 9.38 15.76 7.61
C SER A 377 8.55 14.52 7.94
N ARG A 378 7.40 14.72 8.56
CA ARG A 378 6.33 13.72 8.56
C ARG A 378 5.76 13.62 7.15
N PHE A 379 5.66 12.38 6.64
CA PHE A 379 5.11 12.13 5.31
C PHE A 379 3.59 12.30 5.31
N ALA A 380 3.13 13.33 4.63
CA ALA A 380 1.72 13.56 4.39
C ALA A 380 1.48 13.96 2.93
N PHE A 381 0.29 13.67 2.43
CA PHE A 381 -0.04 13.87 1.02
C PHE A 381 -1.54 14.04 0.81
N ILE A 382 -1.89 14.56 -0.37
CA ILE A 382 -3.23 14.44 -0.95
C ILE A 382 -3.09 13.69 -2.28
N ASP A 383 -3.74 12.54 -2.37
CA ASP A 383 -3.83 11.74 -3.58
C ASP A 383 -5.02 12.21 -4.42
N LEU A 384 -4.73 12.89 -5.53
CA LEU A 384 -5.74 13.45 -6.43
C LEU A 384 -6.51 12.38 -7.22
N MET A 385 -6.01 11.14 -7.24
CA MET A 385 -6.64 10.02 -7.93
C MET A 385 -7.56 9.20 -7.02
N ALA A 386 -7.60 9.48 -5.72
CA ALA A 386 -8.44 8.75 -4.77
C ALA A 386 -9.93 9.06 -5.04
N GLU A 387 -10.70 8.03 -5.41
CA GLU A 387 -12.12 8.18 -5.70
C GLU A 387 -13.03 7.62 -4.61
N GLY A 388 -12.63 6.54 -3.93
CA GLY A 388 -13.45 5.89 -2.90
C GLY A 388 -13.36 6.54 -1.52
N HIS A 389 -12.40 7.43 -1.30
CA HIS A 389 -12.12 8.08 -0.01
C HIS A 389 -11.53 9.47 -0.18
N TRP A 390 -11.23 10.18 0.91
CA TRP A 390 -10.75 11.58 0.86
C TRP A 390 -9.46 11.76 0.06
N GLY A 391 -8.51 10.87 0.14
CA GLY A 391 -7.17 11.00 -0.48
C GLY A 391 -6.17 11.81 0.36
N GLY A 392 -6.60 12.70 1.26
CA GLY A 392 -5.72 13.45 2.15
C GLY A 392 -5.33 12.66 3.39
N LEU A 393 -4.02 12.36 3.55
CA LEU A 393 -3.52 11.53 4.65
C LEU A 393 -2.25 12.10 5.27
N MET A 394 -2.16 12.01 6.59
CA MET A 394 -0.95 12.14 7.38
C MET A 394 -0.52 10.75 7.84
N SER A 395 0.64 10.29 7.37
CA SER A 395 1.16 8.96 7.67
C SER A 395 1.87 8.89 9.03
N GLY A 396 2.16 7.67 9.47
CA GLY A 396 3.04 7.42 10.62
C GLY A 396 4.52 7.29 10.24
N ASP A 397 4.93 7.81 9.09
CA ASP A 397 6.30 7.74 8.61
C ASP A 397 6.97 9.12 8.64
N GLN A 398 8.23 9.15 9.09
CA GLN A 398 9.15 10.25 8.88
C GLN A 398 10.01 9.95 7.66
N VAL A 399 10.28 10.96 6.83
CA VAL A 399 11.05 10.85 5.59
C VAL A 399 12.03 12.00 5.44
N GLN A 400 13.09 11.78 4.70
CA GLN A 400 13.84 12.85 4.05
C GLN A 400 13.09 13.23 2.77
N ILE A 401 12.98 14.53 2.46
CA ILE A 401 12.27 15.05 1.29
C ILE A 401 13.08 16.10 0.58
N ASP A 402 12.98 16.14 -0.75
CA ASP A 402 13.62 17.12 -1.62
C ASP A 402 12.68 17.49 -2.76
N PHE A 403 12.47 18.79 -2.96
CA PHE A 403 11.70 19.34 -4.08
C PHE A 403 12.59 19.82 -5.23
N GLY A 404 13.92 19.72 -5.05
CA GLY A 404 14.89 20.02 -6.09
C GLY A 404 15.09 18.89 -7.09
N THR A 405 15.97 19.09 -8.06
CA THR A 405 16.32 18.09 -9.05
C THR A 405 17.07 16.92 -8.39
N CYS A 406 16.53 15.71 -8.54
CA CYS A 406 17.15 14.48 -8.06
C CYS A 406 18.44 14.19 -8.84
N PRO A 407 19.47 13.56 -8.23
CA PRO A 407 20.67 13.12 -8.96
C PRO A 407 20.38 12.17 -10.15
N CYS A 408 19.19 11.58 -10.24
CA CYS A 408 18.75 10.82 -11.41
C CYS A 408 18.31 11.69 -12.60
N GLY A 409 18.29 13.03 -12.44
CA GLY A 409 17.95 14.00 -13.47
C GLY A 409 16.46 14.40 -13.53
N ARG A 410 15.58 13.83 -12.69
CA ARG A 410 14.15 14.20 -12.64
C ARG A 410 13.91 15.34 -11.67
N SER A 411 12.95 16.20 -12.00
CA SER A 411 12.58 17.38 -11.19
C SER A 411 11.38 17.13 -10.26
N SER A 412 10.73 15.95 -10.33
CA SER A 412 9.65 15.62 -9.40
C SER A 412 10.18 15.48 -7.98
N PRO A 413 9.39 15.90 -6.95
CA PRO A 413 9.75 15.70 -5.56
C PRO A 413 10.10 14.26 -5.26
N SER A 414 11.06 14.06 -4.36
CA SER A 414 11.53 12.73 -4.01
C SER A 414 11.67 12.56 -2.50
N VAL A 415 11.45 11.33 -2.00
CA VAL A 415 11.60 10.97 -0.61
C VAL A 415 12.53 9.78 -0.44
N TRP A 416 13.22 9.70 0.70
CA TRP A 416 14.09 8.58 1.08
C TRP A 416 14.23 8.50 2.60
N ASP A 417 15.01 7.57 3.13
CA ASP A 417 15.25 7.33 4.57
C ASP A 417 13.94 7.29 5.37
N ILE A 418 13.06 6.37 4.95
CA ILE A 418 11.72 6.23 5.51
C ILE A 418 11.80 5.46 6.82
N VAL A 419 11.40 6.10 7.92
CA VAL A 419 11.41 5.53 9.27
C VAL A 419 10.02 5.69 9.90
N ARG A 420 9.57 4.67 10.64
CA ARG A 420 8.33 4.78 11.42
C ARG A 420 8.53 5.65 12.66
N PHE A 421 7.64 6.60 12.94
CA PHE A 421 7.70 7.43 14.15
C PHE A 421 7.76 6.61 15.44
N ARG A 422 7.00 5.52 15.53
CA ARG A 422 7.06 4.59 16.67
C ARG A 422 8.44 3.96 16.89
N ASP A 423 9.20 3.73 15.82
CA ASP A 423 10.55 3.14 15.91
C ASP A 423 11.58 4.18 16.37
N LEU A 424 11.21 5.47 16.34
CA LEU A 424 11.96 6.59 16.93
C LEU A 424 11.58 6.84 18.39
N GLY A 425 10.69 6.03 18.98
CA GLY A 425 10.22 6.20 20.36
C GLY A 425 9.17 7.30 20.54
N ALA A 426 8.66 7.88 19.45
CA ALA A 426 7.57 8.82 19.49
C ALA A 426 6.23 8.07 19.59
N ASP A 427 5.31 8.63 20.40
CA ASP A 427 3.95 8.10 20.55
C ASP A 427 3.11 8.52 19.33
N ASP A 428 3.15 7.70 18.27
CA ASP A 428 2.53 7.96 16.97
C ASP A 428 0.98 8.02 17.04
N ASP A 429 0.40 7.39 18.05
CA ASP A 429 -1.06 7.36 18.26
C ASP A 429 -1.61 8.63 18.97
N LYS A 430 -0.74 9.52 19.46
CA LYS A 430 -1.13 10.76 20.16
C LYS A 430 -1.16 12.01 19.29
N LEU A 431 -1.29 11.88 17.98
CA LEU A 431 -1.57 13.03 17.13
C LEU A 431 -2.86 13.71 17.60
N ASN A 432 -2.79 14.98 17.99
CA ASN A 432 -3.96 15.77 18.43
C ASN A 432 -5.10 15.74 17.40
N CYS A 433 -4.75 15.62 16.12
CA CYS A 433 -5.72 15.48 15.03
C CYS A 433 -6.42 14.11 14.96
N ALA A 434 -5.76 13.02 15.40
CA ALA A 434 -6.33 11.66 15.32
C ALA A 434 -7.54 11.51 16.26
N GLY A 435 -7.44 11.96 17.50
CA GLY A 435 -8.55 11.94 18.47
C GLY A 435 -9.76 12.75 18.02
N THR A 436 -9.55 13.84 17.29
CA THR A 436 -10.61 14.68 16.74
C THR A 436 -11.35 13.96 15.62
N ILE A 437 -10.65 13.30 14.68
CA ILE A 437 -11.31 12.55 13.59
C ILE A 437 -12.09 11.36 14.12
N ASP A 438 -11.57 10.63 15.10
CA ASP A 438 -12.30 9.54 15.75
C ASP A 438 -13.60 10.04 16.41
N ALA A 439 -13.60 11.23 16.99
CA ALA A 439 -14.79 11.87 17.55
C ALA A 439 -15.82 12.22 16.45
N TYR A 440 -15.34 12.74 15.29
CA TYR A 440 -16.20 13.04 14.15
C TYR A 440 -16.84 11.77 13.58
N VAL A 441 -16.04 10.71 13.36
CA VAL A 441 -16.56 9.43 12.86
C VAL A 441 -17.64 8.89 13.80
N ARG A 442 -17.41 8.92 15.13
CA ARG A 442 -18.40 8.46 16.10
C ARG A 442 -19.66 9.34 16.11
N GLY A 443 -19.51 10.66 15.98
CA GLY A 443 -20.63 11.57 15.88
C GLY A 443 -21.48 11.32 14.64
N VAL A 444 -20.87 11.13 13.48
CA VAL A 444 -21.58 10.84 12.21
C VAL A 444 -22.27 9.47 12.21
N ILE A 445 -21.74 8.48 12.96
CA ILE A 445 -22.39 7.16 13.11
C ILE A 445 -23.59 7.22 14.06
N ALA A 446 -23.57 8.15 15.02
CA ALA A 446 -24.64 8.30 16.02
C ALA A 446 -25.85 9.10 15.50
N ASP A 447 -25.67 9.92 14.49
CA ASP A 447 -26.71 10.70 13.78
C ASP A 447 -27.37 9.84 12.68
#